data_5d09f2a9f385eb6020fa7cd631e00e96
#
_entry.id   5d09f2a9f385eb6020fa7cd631e00e96
#
_cell.length_a   1.000
_cell.length_b   1.000
_cell.length_c   1.000
_cell.angle_alpha   90.00
_cell.angle_beta   90.00
_cell.angle_gamma   90.00
#
_symmetry.space_group_name_H-M   'P 1'
#
loop_
_entity.id
_entity.type
_entity.pdbx_description
1 polymer ?
#
loop_
_entity_poly.entity_id
_entity_poly.type
_entity_poly.pdbx_seq_one_letter_code
_entity_poly.pdbx_strand_id
1 'polypeptide(L)'
;MRYHDDAWEVWYRKYGLPFERATFSARTAGMAISDIIGPHFPGADAAELDRLAEEKEGLYRETYGPLVKPLGGLIDLLDRAREHDVPMAVGTAAAPPNIALILDTLSLRERFATIVSPSQGYPGKPHPDMFLAAAERMGVAPADCIVFEDAPNGVEAARRAGMRAVAVLTMLPAAAFAAFDNVIASVDDYAALDGNPALRFA
;
A
#
# COMPACT_ATOMS: atom_id res chain seq x y z
N MET A 1 -4.23 4.79 -6.86
CA MET A 1 -5.51 4.39 -7.53
C MET A 1 -5.54 4.81 -9.00
N ARG A 2 -5.33 6.09 -9.39
CA ARG A 2 -5.44 6.55 -10.79
C ARG A 2 -4.78 5.61 -11.82
N TYR A 3 -3.55 5.20 -11.60
CA TYR A 3 -2.83 4.31 -12.54
C TYR A 3 -3.36 2.88 -12.57
N HIS A 4 -3.95 2.39 -11.46
CA HIS A 4 -4.67 1.13 -11.48
C HIS A 4 -5.95 1.22 -12.32
N ASP A 5 -6.67 2.34 -12.23
CA ASP A 5 -7.87 2.59 -13.04
C ASP A 5 -7.52 2.69 -14.53
N ASP A 6 -6.40 3.34 -14.87
CA ASP A 6 -5.89 3.42 -16.25
C ASP A 6 -5.55 2.02 -16.79
N ALA A 7 -4.89 1.18 -15.99
CA ALA A 7 -4.57 -0.19 -16.35
C ALA A 7 -5.84 -1.06 -16.52
N TRP A 8 -6.84 -0.88 -15.63
CA TRP A 8 -8.12 -1.56 -15.77
C TRP A 8 -8.86 -1.15 -17.04
N GLU A 9 -8.90 0.13 -17.38
CA GLU A 9 -9.54 0.61 -18.61
C GLU A 9 -8.91 -0.02 -19.85
N VAL A 10 -7.57 -0.07 -19.91
CA VAL A 10 -6.84 -0.72 -21.02
C VAL A 10 -7.16 -2.21 -21.07
N TRP A 11 -7.16 -2.88 -19.92
CA TRP A 11 -7.44 -4.31 -19.81
C TRP A 11 -8.87 -4.64 -20.27
N TYR A 12 -9.90 -3.93 -19.76
CA TYR A 12 -11.30 -4.12 -20.16
C TYR A 12 -11.50 -3.89 -21.65
N ARG A 13 -10.87 -2.86 -22.22
CA ARG A 13 -10.91 -2.57 -23.64
C ARG A 13 -10.30 -3.70 -24.48
N LYS A 14 -9.19 -4.30 -24.04
CA LYS A 14 -8.55 -5.43 -24.72
C LYS A 14 -9.50 -6.63 -24.88
N TYR A 15 -10.32 -6.87 -23.86
CA TYR A 15 -11.27 -7.97 -23.85
C TYR A 15 -12.67 -7.60 -24.36
N GLY A 16 -12.86 -6.38 -24.89
CA GLY A 16 -14.15 -5.90 -25.38
C GLY A 16 -15.22 -5.76 -24.29
N LEU A 17 -14.81 -5.62 -23.04
CA LEU A 17 -15.69 -5.51 -21.88
C LEU A 17 -16.07 -4.05 -21.61
N PRO A 18 -17.31 -3.78 -21.15
CA PRO A 18 -17.72 -2.43 -20.77
C PRO A 18 -16.97 -1.97 -19.52
N PHE A 19 -16.41 -0.76 -19.56
CA PHE A 19 -15.72 -0.15 -18.44
C PHE A 19 -16.34 1.19 -18.07
N GLU A 20 -16.79 1.34 -16.82
CA GLU A 20 -17.37 2.56 -16.31
C GLU A 20 -16.47 3.15 -15.22
N ARG A 21 -15.52 4.00 -15.62
CA ARG A 21 -14.47 4.56 -14.76
C ARG A 21 -15.01 5.23 -13.51
N ALA A 22 -16.13 5.96 -13.63
CA ALA A 22 -16.69 6.75 -12.53
C ALA A 22 -17.13 5.90 -11.31
N THR A 23 -17.53 4.66 -11.54
CA THR A 23 -18.06 3.76 -10.51
C THR A 23 -17.14 2.58 -10.22
N PHE A 24 -16.16 2.32 -11.08
CA PHE A 24 -15.34 1.10 -11.02
C PHE A 24 -14.62 0.95 -9.69
N SER A 25 -13.83 1.95 -9.29
CA SER A 25 -13.06 1.91 -8.04
C SER A 25 -13.95 1.75 -6.81
N ALA A 26 -15.13 2.42 -6.78
CA ALA A 26 -16.08 2.29 -5.68
C ALA A 26 -16.68 0.87 -5.57
N ARG A 27 -16.93 0.23 -6.73
CA ARG A 27 -17.51 -1.12 -6.79
C ARG A 27 -16.51 -2.23 -6.47
N THR A 28 -15.22 -1.99 -6.75
CA THR A 28 -14.16 -3.01 -6.65
C THR A 28 -13.20 -2.80 -5.50
N ALA A 29 -13.42 -1.73 -4.69
CA ALA A 29 -12.56 -1.43 -3.56
C ALA A 29 -12.48 -2.61 -2.58
N GLY A 30 -11.27 -3.11 -2.33
CA GLY A 30 -11.02 -4.22 -1.42
C GLY A 30 -11.28 -5.62 -1.98
N MET A 31 -11.73 -5.74 -3.22
CA MET A 31 -11.89 -7.05 -3.88
C MET A 31 -10.53 -7.59 -4.35
N ALA A 32 -10.40 -8.92 -4.33
CA ALA A 32 -9.29 -9.57 -5.02
C ALA A 32 -9.42 -9.39 -6.55
N ILE A 33 -8.31 -9.33 -7.26
CA ILE A 33 -8.33 -9.16 -8.73
C ILE A 33 -9.06 -10.32 -9.40
N SER A 34 -8.88 -11.55 -8.90
CA SER A 34 -9.60 -12.73 -9.37
C SER A 34 -11.13 -12.60 -9.25
N ASP A 35 -11.61 -11.94 -8.20
CA ASP A 35 -13.05 -11.73 -7.98
C ASP A 35 -13.63 -10.66 -8.93
N ILE A 36 -12.79 -9.73 -9.36
CA ILE A 36 -13.17 -8.73 -10.37
C ILE A 36 -13.21 -9.34 -11.77
N ILE A 37 -12.23 -10.19 -12.10
CA ILE A 37 -12.05 -10.79 -13.42
C ILE A 37 -13.01 -11.97 -13.62
N GLY A 38 -13.16 -12.85 -12.63
CA GLY A 38 -13.88 -14.11 -12.71
C GLY A 38 -15.27 -14.04 -13.35
N PRO A 39 -16.13 -13.07 -13.00
CA PRO A 39 -17.45 -12.92 -13.61
C PRO A 39 -17.45 -12.70 -15.13
N HIS A 40 -16.35 -12.21 -15.69
CA HIS A 40 -16.20 -11.96 -17.14
C HIS A 40 -15.67 -13.19 -17.90
N PHE A 41 -15.16 -14.21 -17.21
CA PHE A 41 -14.57 -15.42 -17.79
C PHE A 41 -15.18 -16.68 -17.14
N PRO A 42 -16.49 -16.91 -17.37
CA PRO A 42 -17.15 -18.08 -16.81
C PRO A 42 -16.51 -19.37 -17.36
N GLY A 43 -15.98 -20.19 -16.48
CA GLY A 43 -15.28 -21.42 -16.82
C GLY A 43 -13.75 -21.32 -16.84
N ALA A 44 -13.17 -20.15 -16.60
CA ALA A 44 -11.73 -20.02 -16.34
C ALA A 44 -11.36 -20.75 -15.05
N ASP A 45 -10.29 -21.54 -15.09
CA ASP A 45 -9.71 -22.12 -13.88
C ASP A 45 -8.83 -21.11 -13.12
N ALA A 46 -8.33 -21.52 -11.97
CA ALA A 46 -7.51 -20.64 -11.12
C ALA A 46 -6.25 -20.17 -11.86
N ALA A 47 -5.60 -21.02 -12.64
CA ALA A 47 -4.38 -20.68 -13.36
C ALA A 47 -4.65 -19.63 -14.47
N GLU A 48 -5.78 -19.72 -15.14
CA GLU A 48 -6.21 -18.74 -16.13
C GLU A 48 -6.56 -17.39 -15.46
N LEU A 49 -7.25 -17.40 -14.33
CA LEU A 49 -7.54 -16.19 -13.55
C LEU A 49 -6.25 -15.51 -13.05
N ASP A 50 -5.29 -16.28 -12.59
CA ASP A 50 -3.98 -15.77 -12.17
C ASP A 50 -3.21 -15.14 -13.34
N ARG A 51 -3.26 -15.76 -14.53
CA ARG A 51 -2.66 -15.22 -15.76
C ARG A 51 -3.31 -13.88 -16.15
N LEU A 52 -4.62 -13.80 -16.10
CA LEU A 52 -5.37 -12.58 -16.42
C LEU A 52 -5.10 -11.47 -15.40
N ALA A 53 -4.99 -11.82 -14.14
CA ALA A 53 -4.62 -10.89 -13.06
C ALA A 53 -3.20 -10.34 -13.26
N GLU A 54 -2.23 -11.20 -13.55
CA GLU A 54 -0.85 -10.80 -13.81
C GLU A 54 -0.74 -9.93 -15.08
N GLU A 55 -1.52 -10.21 -16.12
CA GLU A 55 -1.58 -9.36 -17.31
C GLU A 55 -2.05 -7.94 -16.96
N LYS A 56 -3.10 -7.81 -16.17
CA LYS A 56 -3.57 -6.49 -15.69
C LYS A 56 -2.51 -5.78 -14.84
N GLU A 57 -1.85 -6.50 -13.96
CA GLU A 57 -0.78 -5.94 -13.12
C GLU A 57 0.46 -5.56 -13.98
N GLY A 58 0.74 -6.31 -15.06
CA GLY A 58 1.75 -5.95 -16.05
C GLY A 58 1.46 -4.60 -16.71
N LEU A 59 0.22 -4.38 -17.16
CA LEU A 59 -0.22 -3.10 -17.73
C LEU A 59 -0.05 -1.94 -16.72
N TYR A 60 -0.34 -2.18 -15.44
CA TYR A 60 -0.10 -1.20 -14.39
C TYR A 60 1.40 -0.86 -14.29
N ARG A 61 2.26 -1.87 -14.26
CA ARG A 61 3.72 -1.66 -14.16
C ARG A 61 4.29 -0.94 -15.38
N GLU A 62 3.84 -1.28 -16.57
CA GLU A 62 4.25 -0.60 -17.82
C GLU A 62 3.84 0.88 -17.83
N THR A 63 2.61 1.17 -17.40
CA THR A 63 2.05 2.53 -17.42
C THR A 63 2.67 3.39 -16.31
N TYR A 64 2.81 2.84 -15.11
CA TYR A 64 3.24 3.59 -13.94
C TYR A 64 4.76 3.62 -13.77
N GLY A 65 5.48 2.58 -14.20
CA GLY A 65 6.92 2.45 -14.01
C GLY A 65 7.72 3.71 -14.38
N PRO A 66 7.52 4.30 -15.58
CA PRO A 66 8.22 5.52 -15.98
C PRO A 66 7.86 6.77 -15.15
N LEU A 67 6.79 6.70 -14.37
CA LEU A 67 6.23 7.82 -13.60
C LEU A 67 6.47 7.69 -12.09
N VAL A 68 7.09 6.59 -11.66
CA VAL A 68 7.38 6.34 -10.24
C VAL A 68 8.27 7.43 -9.69
N LYS A 69 7.80 8.09 -8.65
CA LYS A 69 8.54 9.10 -7.89
C LYS A 69 8.12 9.06 -6.42
N PRO A 70 9.01 9.42 -5.50
CA PRO A 70 8.66 9.51 -4.09
C PRO A 70 7.67 10.66 -3.84
N LEU A 71 6.83 10.51 -2.83
CA LEU A 71 6.07 11.64 -2.29
C LEU A 71 7.02 12.67 -1.68
N GLY A 72 6.57 13.93 -1.61
CA GLY A 72 7.33 15.01 -1.00
C GLY A 72 7.80 14.64 0.41
N GLY A 73 9.07 14.92 0.73
CA GLY A 73 9.65 14.66 2.05
C GLY A 73 9.91 13.18 2.41
N LEU A 74 9.54 12.20 1.55
CA LEU A 74 9.76 10.77 1.87
C LEU A 74 11.25 10.48 2.09
N ILE A 75 12.11 10.93 1.19
CA ILE A 75 13.55 10.63 1.27
C ILE A 75 14.15 11.24 2.54
N ASP A 76 13.79 12.48 2.84
CA ASP A 76 14.27 13.20 4.03
C ASP A 76 13.80 12.49 5.33
N LEU A 77 12.56 12.00 5.36
CA LEU A 77 12.05 11.20 6.49
C LEU A 77 12.85 9.91 6.67
N LEU A 78 13.11 9.16 5.58
CA LEU A 78 13.87 7.91 5.64
C LEU A 78 15.34 8.15 6.02
N ASP A 79 15.94 9.27 5.57
CA ASP A 79 17.30 9.65 5.95
C ASP A 79 17.39 10.00 7.44
N ARG A 80 16.46 10.79 7.95
CA ARG A 80 16.38 11.10 9.41
C ARG A 80 16.16 9.83 10.24
N ALA A 81 15.27 8.93 9.82
CA ALA A 81 15.07 7.69 10.55
C ALA A 81 16.38 6.86 10.62
N ARG A 82 17.13 6.80 9.52
CA ARG A 82 18.43 6.11 9.50
C ARG A 82 19.48 6.79 10.37
N GLU A 83 19.54 8.13 10.38
CA GLU A 83 20.47 8.91 11.23
C GLU A 83 20.24 8.69 12.73
N HIS A 84 19.04 8.28 13.11
CA HIS A 84 18.67 7.97 14.49
C HIS A 84 18.53 6.46 14.75
N ASP A 85 19.08 5.62 13.87
CA ASP A 85 19.03 4.15 13.97
C ASP A 85 17.62 3.57 14.16
N VAL A 86 16.58 4.27 13.63
CA VAL A 86 15.20 3.80 13.68
C VAL A 86 14.98 2.72 12.61
N PRO A 87 14.66 1.48 13.00
CA PRO A 87 14.42 0.41 12.03
C PRO A 87 13.14 0.68 11.24
N MET A 88 13.20 0.41 9.94
CA MET A 88 12.10 0.65 9.02
C MET A 88 11.68 -0.64 8.31
N ALA A 89 10.39 -0.79 8.05
CA ALA A 89 9.82 -1.93 7.33
C ALA A 89 8.74 -1.50 6.35
N VAL A 90 8.46 -2.35 5.38
CA VAL A 90 7.32 -2.21 4.47
C VAL A 90 6.31 -3.31 4.77
N GLY A 91 5.06 -2.92 5.11
CA GLY A 91 3.90 -3.82 5.20
C GLY A 91 2.90 -3.44 4.11
N THR A 92 2.80 -4.22 3.03
CA THR A 92 2.04 -3.86 1.84
C THR A 92 1.14 -4.98 1.35
N ALA A 93 -0.01 -4.63 0.76
CA ALA A 93 -0.89 -5.59 0.06
C ALA A 93 -0.46 -5.85 -1.39
N ALA A 94 0.59 -5.18 -1.88
CA ALA A 94 1.05 -5.30 -3.25
C ALA A 94 1.70 -6.68 -3.52
N ALA A 95 1.55 -7.16 -4.75
CA ALA A 95 2.24 -8.35 -5.24
C ALA A 95 3.76 -8.09 -5.39
N PRO A 96 4.62 -9.12 -5.28
CA PRO A 96 6.07 -8.97 -5.33
C PRO A 96 6.60 -8.18 -6.53
N PRO A 97 6.08 -8.32 -7.78
CA PRO A 97 6.56 -7.52 -8.91
C PRO A 97 6.26 -6.02 -8.76
N ASN A 98 5.14 -5.65 -8.12
CA ASN A 98 4.80 -4.24 -7.88
C ASN A 98 5.66 -3.66 -6.75
N ILE A 99 5.97 -4.46 -5.73
CA ILE A 99 6.93 -4.09 -4.68
C ILE A 99 8.31 -3.81 -5.29
N ALA A 100 8.77 -4.71 -6.16
CA ALA A 100 10.03 -4.56 -6.88
C ALA A 100 10.03 -3.28 -7.73
N LEU A 101 8.97 -3.05 -8.52
CA LEU A 101 8.85 -1.84 -9.33
C LEU A 101 9.11 -0.57 -8.50
N ILE A 102 8.45 -0.42 -7.36
CA ILE A 102 8.56 0.80 -6.55
C ILE A 102 9.91 0.89 -5.84
N LEU A 103 10.28 -0.15 -5.11
CA LEU A 103 11.46 -0.10 -4.25
C LEU A 103 12.77 -0.07 -5.05
N ASP A 104 12.83 -0.79 -6.17
CA ASP A 104 14.05 -0.87 -6.98
C ASP A 104 14.18 0.37 -7.87
N THR A 105 13.09 0.88 -8.46
CA THR A 105 13.11 2.13 -9.23
C THR A 105 13.57 3.31 -8.37
N LEU A 106 13.14 3.37 -7.11
CA LEU A 106 13.51 4.44 -6.18
C LEU A 106 14.79 4.14 -5.39
N SER A 107 15.42 2.97 -5.58
CA SER A 107 16.60 2.52 -4.82
C SER A 107 16.36 2.56 -3.29
N LEU A 108 15.16 2.15 -2.86
CA LEU A 108 14.75 2.20 -1.46
C LEU A 108 14.82 0.85 -0.73
N ARG A 109 15.00 -0.26 -1.45
CA ARG A 109 14.93 -1.60 -0.87
C ARG A 109 15.85 -1.78 0.34
N GLU A 110 17.09 -1.34 0.24
CA GLU A 110 18.14 -1.48 1.27
C GLU A 110 17.90 -0.59 2.52
N ARG A 111 16.90 0.30 2.46
CA ARG A 111 16.53 1.15 3.61
C ARG A 111 15.61 0.42 4.60
N PHE A 112 15.02 -0.69 4.18
CA PHE A 112 14.04 -1.43 4.97
C PHE A 112 14.62 -2.74 5.47
N ALA A 113 14.57 -2.97 6.78
CA ALA A 113 15.01 -4.20 7.42
C ALA A 113 14.20 -5.42 6.95
N THR A 114 12.93 -5.22 6.61
CA THR A 114 12.05 -6.28 6.10
C THR A 114 10.92 -5.72 5.25
N ILE A 115 10.42 -6.60 4.37
CA ILE A 115 9.22 -6.35 3.55
C ILE A 115 8.24 -7.49 3.83
N VAL A 116 7.03 -7.16 4.22
CA VAL A 116 5.97 -8.14 4.54
C VAL A 116 4.78 -7.92 3.61
N SER A 117 4.32 -9.00 2.97
CA SER A 117 3.18 -8.96 2.04
C SER A 117 2.36 -10.26 2.11
N PRO A 118 1.14 -10.31 1.56
CA PRO A 118 0.29 -11.50 1.54
C PRO A 118 0.93 -12.68 0.81
N SER A 119 1.88 -12.47 -0.11
CA SER A 119 2.63 -13.53 -0.79
C SER A 119 3.41 -14.43 0.17
N GLN A 120 3.58 -14.01 1.43
CA GLN A 120 4.25 -14.76 2.49
C GLN A 120 3.24 -15.51 3.39
N GLY A 121 1.96 -15.59 2.99
CA GLY A 121 0.91 -16.31 3.71
C GLY A 121 0.17 -15.49 4.77
N TYR A 122 0.41 -14.19 4.87
CA TYR A 122 -0.31 -13.32 5.81
C TYR A 122 -1.67 -12.90 5.25
N PRO A 123 -2.72 -12.82 6.12
CA PRO A 123 -4.00 -12.27 5.73
C PRO A 123 -3.87 -10.78 5.36
N GLY A 124 -4.73 -10.32 4.45
CA GLY A 124 -4.78 -8.92 4.03
C GLY A 124 -5.31 -7.98 5.11
N LYS A 125 -4.99 -6.68 5.01
CA LYS A 125 -5.59 -5.62 5.84
C LYS A 125 -7.12 -5.66 5.73
N PRO A 126 -7.88 -5.53 6.81
CA PRO A 126 -7.54 -4.96 8.11
C PRO A 126 -7.01 -5.97 9.16
N HIS A 127 -6.54 -7.16 8.78
CA HIS A 127 -5.84 -8.03 9.71
C HIS A 127 -4.49 -7.44 10.10
N PRO A 128 -4.05 -7.52 11.37
CA PRO A 128 -2.84 -6.87 11.88
C PRO A 128 -1.55 -7.62 11.54
N ASP A 129 -1.66 -8.83 11.02
CA ASP A 129 -0.60 -9.84 10.96
C ASP A 129 0.65 -9.34 10.23
N MET A 130 0.49 -8.63 9.10
CA MET A 130 1.63 -8.10 8.36
C MET A 130 2.41 -7.05 9.16
N PHE A 131 1.72 -6.19 9.91
CA PHE A 131 2.39 -5.18 10.74
C PHE A 131 3.02 -5.79 11.98
N LEU A 132 2.36 -6.77 12.61
CA LEU A 132 2.95 -7.53 13.72
C LEU A 132 4.21 -8.29 13.29
N ALA A 133 4.17 -8.97 12.14
CA ALA A 133 5.34 -9.65 11.58
C ALA A 133 6.48 -8.67 11.23
N ALA A 134 6.16 -7.47 10.74
CA ALA A 134 7.15 -6.44 10.47
C ALA A 134 7.83 -5.96 11.77
N ALA A 135 7.05 -5.68 12.82
CA ALA A 135 7.55 -5.28 14.12
C ALA A 135 8.43 -6.37 14.77
N GLU A 136 7.98 -7.63 14.73
CA GLU A 136 8.74 -8.77 15.22
C GLU A 136 10.11 -8.89 14.52
N ARG A 137 10.14 -8.80 13.18
CA ARG A 137 11.38 -8.89 12.40
C ARG A 137 12.34 -7.72 12.63
N MET A 138 11.82 -6.56 12.99
CA MET A 138 12.61 -5.40 13.40
C MET A 138 13.05 -5.48 14.88
N GLY A 139 12.48 -6.38 15.68
CA GLY A 139 12.73 -6.43 17.12
C GLY A 139 12.14 -5.25 17.89
N VAL A 140 11.07 -4.62 17.39
CA VAL A 140 10.42 -3.45 17.96
C VAL A 140 9.06 -3.81 18.54
N ALA A 141 8.72 -3.30 19.73
CA ALA A 141 7.39 -3.52 20.28
C ALA A 141 6.33 -2.79 19.42
N PRO A 142 5.15 -3.39 19.17
CA PRO A 142 4.10 -2.75 18.38
C PRO A 142 3.71 -1.35 18.87
N ALA A 143 3.67 -1.12 20.16
CA ALA A 143 3.34 0.19 20.76
C ALA A 143 4.36 1.30 20.41
N ASP A 144 5.59 0.93 20.06
CA ASP A 144 6.66 1.84 19.65
C ASP A 144 6.69 2.07 18.13
N CYS A 145 5.84 1.34 17.38
CA CYS A 145 5.74 1.50 15.93
C CYS A 145 4.79 2.63 15.52
N ILE A 146 5.14 3.29 14.43
CA ILE A 146 4.26 4.22 13.71
C ILE A 146 4.08 3.69 12.29
N VAL A 147 2.83 3.50 11.87
CA VAL A 147 2.47 3.07 10.53
C VAL A 147 2.07 4.29 9.71
N PHE A 148 2.59 4.42 8.49
CA PHE A 148 2.17 5.41 7.51
C PHE A 148 1.23 4.72 6.51
N GLU A 149 0.00 5.20 6.41
CA GLU A 149 -1.07 4.56 5.64
C GLU A 149 -1.97 5.56 4.94
N ASP A 150 -2.48 5.20 3.76
CA ASP A 150 -3.39 6.01 2.96
C ASP A 150 -4.81 5.43 2.86
N ALA A 151 -5.04 4.26 3.48
CA ALA A 151 -6.31 3.56 3.45
C ALA A 151 -6.86 3.25 4.85
N PRO A 152 -8.18 3.39 5.10
CA PRO A 152 -8.80 3.05 6.37
C PRO A 152 -8.53 1.61 6.84
N ASN A 153 -8.51 0.64 5.92
CA ASN A 153 -8.18 -0.75 6.26
C ASN A 153 -6.76 -0.93 6.79
N GLY A 154 -5.80 -0.12 6.30
CA GLY A 154 -4.44 -0.15 6.82
C GLY A 154 -4.32 0.53 8.18
N VAL A 155 -5.01 1.64 8.39
CA VAL A 155 -5.09 2.30 9.71
C VAL A 155 -5.76 1.37 10.74
N GLU A 156 -6.82 0.65 10.34
CA GLU A 156 -7.46 -0.34 11.20
C GLU A 156 -6.53 -1.53 11.51
N ALA A 157 -5.75 -1.99 10.54
CA ALA A 157 -4.74 -3.02 10.78
C ALA A 157 -3.69 -2.56 11.81
N ALA A 158 -3.21 -1.31 11.69
CA ALA A 158 -2.30 -0.71 12.67
C ALA A 158 -2.95 -0.61 14.06
N ARG A 159 -4.22 -0.18 14.14
CA ARG A 159 -4.97 -0.10 15.39
C ARG A 159 -5.08 -1.46 16.07
N ARG A 160 -5.44 -2.50 15.31
CA ARG A 160 -5.51 -3.89 15.83
C ARG A 160 -4.15 -4.44 16.23
N ALA A 161 -3.08 -3.97 15.61
CA ALA A 161 -1.71 -4.32 16.00
C ALA A 161 -1.24 -3.57 17.26
N GLY A 162 -2.02 -2.61 17.80
CA GLY A 162 -1.61 -1.76 18.90
C GLY A 162 -0.59 -0.68 18.50
N MET A 163 -0.56 -0.31 17.22
CA MET A 163 0.37 0.68 16.64
C MET A 163 -0.31 2.03 16.42
N ARG A 164 0.47 3.10 16.53
CA ARG A 164 0.06 4.44 16.10
C ARG A 164 0.09 4.53 14.58
N ALA A 165 -0.68 5.46 14.01
CA ALA A 165 -0.71 5.67 12.57
C ALA A 165 -0.62 7.16 12.21
N VAL A 166 0.01 7.43 11.06
CA VAL A 166 -0.08 8.69 10.33
C VAL A 166 -0.87 8.42 9.06
N ALA A 167 -1.99 9.13 8.87
CA ALA A 167 -2.77 9.06 7.65
C ALA A 167 -2.14 9.93 6.56
N VAL A 168 -1.75 9.33 5.44
CA VAL A 168 -1.20 10.03 4.27
C VAL A 168 -2.33 10.23 3.25
N LEU A 169 -2.73 11.47 3.01
CA LEU A 169 -3.97 11.84 2.32
C LEU A 169 -3.85 11.77 0.78
N THR A 170 -3.21 10.72 0.26
CA THR A 170 -3.01 10.54 -1.18
C THR A 170 -4.26 10.05 -1.91
N MET A 171 -5.18 9.42 -1.20
CA MET A 171 -6.39 8.81 -1.75
C MET A 171 -7.68 9.39 -1.18
N LEU A 172 -7.70 9.65 0.12
CA LEU A 172 -8.90 10.00 0.86
C LEU A 172 -8.66 11.27 1.70
N PRO A 173 -9.70 12.08 1.93
CA PRO A 173 -9.60 13.25 2.80
C PRO A 173 -9.47 12.84 4.28
N ALA A 174 -8.94 13.72 5.12
CA ALA A 174 -8.75 13.49 6.54
C ALA A 174 -10.02 13.00 7.28
N ALA A 175 -11.21 13.42 6.83
CA ALA A 175 -12.48 12.97 7.39
C ALA A 175 -12.67 11.44 7.35
N ALA A 176 -12.05 10.74 6.38
CA ALA A 176 -12.12 9.28 6.28
C ALA A 176 -11.38 8.56 7.42
N PHE A 177 -10.51 9.28 8.11
CA PHE A 177 -9.68 8.76 9.20
C PHE A 177 -10.09 9.26 10.59
N ALA A 178 -11.07 10.16 10.67
CA ALA A 178 -11.47 10.84 11.90
C ALA A 178 -12.00 9.91 13.00
N ALA A 179 -12.47 8.71 12.66
CA ALA A 179 -12.98 7.73 13.62
C ALA A 179 -11.88 6.85 14.26
N PHE A 180 -10.64 6.94 13.79
CA PHE A 180 -9.55 6.10 14.26
C PHE A 180 -8.77 6.81 15.38
N ASP A 181 -8.83 6.26 16.57
CA ASP A 181 -8.19 6.78 17.80
C ASP A 181 -6.66 6.63 17.82
N ASN A 182 -6.11 5.78 16.96
CA ASN A 182 -4.67 5.56 16.81
C ASN A 182 -4.00 6.50 15.79
N VAL A 183 -4.77 7.35 15.09
CA VAL A 183 -4.22 8.33 14.12
C VAL A 183 -3.67 9.54 14.89
N ILE A 184 -2.35 9.72 14.84
CA ILE A 184 -1.64 10.80 15.53
C ILE A 184 -1.42 12.05 14.66
N ALA A 185 -1.50 11.90 13.34
CA ALA A 185 -1.43 12.99 12.36
C ALA A 185 -2.09 12.59 11.04
N SER A 186 -2.53 13.59 10.27
CA SER A 186 -2.99 13.44 8.88
C SER A 186 -2.27 14.45 8.02
N VAL A 187 -1.60 14.01 6.94
CA VAL A 187 -0.71 14.83 6.12
C VAL A 187 -0.91 14.54 4.63
N ASP A 188 -0.74 15.56 3.78
CA ASP A 188 -0.81 15.39 2.32
C ASP A 188 0.44 14.69 1.77
N ASP A 189 1.59 14.94 2.40
CA ASP A 189 2.88 14.30 2.09
C ASP A 189 3.78 14.26 3.33
N TYR A 190 4.97 13.69 3.18
CA TYR A 190 5.92 13.53 4.30
C TYR A 190 6.65 14.82 4.68
N ALA A 191 6.68 15.85 3.80
CA ALA A 191 7.30 17.14 4.12
C ALA A 191 6.55 17.87 5.24
N ALA A 192 5.23 17.65 5.36
CA ALA A 192 4.41 18.19 6.44
C ALA A 192 4.74 17.60 7.83
N LEU A 193 5.57 16.57 7.88
CA LEU A 193 6.03 15.94 9.13
C LEU A 193 7.33 16.54 9.67
N ASP A 194 7.95 17.46 8.95
CA ASP A 194 9.15 18.12 9.42
C ASP A 194 8.86 18.97 10.67
N GLY A 195 9.62 18.72 11.74
CA GLY A 195 9.37 19.36 13.04
C GLY A 195 8.07 18.96 13.75
N ASN A 196 7.32 18.00 13.23
CA ASN A 196 6.07 17.55 13.87
C ASN A 196 6.36 16.81 15.18
N PRO A 197 5.78 17.27 16.32
CA PRO A 197 6.03 16.65 17.62
C PRO A 197 5.51 15.21 17.74
N ALA A 198 4.62 14.76 16.84
CA ALA A 198 4.15 13.38 16.79
C ALA A 198 5.24 12.40 16.32
N LEU A 199 6.26 12.90 15.59
CA LEU A 199 7.42 12.16 15.11
C LEU A 199 8.70 12.67 15.79
N ARG A 200 8.90 12.28 17.03
CA ARG A 200 10.20 12.48 17.69
C ARG A 200 11.00 11.20 17.55
N PHE A 201 12.11 11.30 16.84
CA PHE A 201 13.17 10.32 16.91
C PHE A 201 13.88 10.56 18.27
N ALA A 202 13.79 9.58 19.17
CA ALA A 202 14.41 9.64 20.48
C ALA A 202 15.90 9.31 20.38
#